data_94bb867aa538e31e4140d1ef8f7f3178
#
_entry.id   94bb867aa538e31e4140d1ef8f7f3178
#
_cell.length_a   1.000
_cell.length_b   1.000
_cell.length_c   1.000
_cell.angle_alpha   90.00
_cell.angle_beta   90.00
_cell.angle_gamma   90.00
#
_symmetry.space_group_name_H-M   'P 1'
#
loop_
_entity.id
_entity.type
_entity.pdbx_description
1 polymer ?
#
loop_
_entity_poly.entity_id
_entity_poly.type
_entity_poly.pdbx_seq_one_letter_code
_entity_poly.pdbx_strand_id
1 'polypeptide(L)'
;MFRTTLFALAAAAVAVAIVASAEARSSSTRLIGTVGPGYTISLKKGTAKVKTLKAGKYTFVITDKASIHDFTIEREKGGPKIEKTLTGTSFQGKKTVTVTLKKGSWKFYCSIHEPQMFGFFKVTS
;
A
#
# COMPACT_ATOMS: atom_id res chain seq x y z
N MET A 1 52.95 15.77 -63.05
CA MET A 1 51.91 16.47 -62.26
C MET A 1 51.05 15.38 -61.63
N PHE A 2 51.31 15.08 -60.37
CA PHE A 2 50.50 14.12 -59.63
C PHE A 2 49.46 14.87 -58.77
N ARG A 3 48.17 14.69 -59.08
CA ARG A 3 47.07 15.22 -58.25
C ARG A 3 46.71 14.18 -57.22
N THR A 4 47.09 14.41 -55.99
CA THR A 4 46.64 13.65 -54.83
C THR A 4 45.27 14.13 -54.39
N THR A 5 44.26 13.32 -54.62
CA THR A 5 42.91 13.51 -54.09
C THR A 5 42.88 12.99 -52.67
N LEU A 6 42.72 13.86 -51.67
CA LEU A 6 42.42 13.48 -50.30
C LEU A 6 40.93 13.16 -50.20
N PHE A 7 40.64 11.88 -49.89
CA PHE A 7 39.32 11.49 -49.44
C PHE A 7 39.19 11.77 -47.95
N ALA A 8 38.35 12.73 -47.63
CA ALA A 8 37.96 12.98 -46.25
C ALA A 8 36.86 11.98 -45.87
N LEU A 9 37.18 11.03 -44.99
CA LEU A 9 36.18 10.20 -44.35
C LEU A 9 35.45 11.01 -43.27
N ALA A 10 34.21 11.36 -43.53
CA ALA A 10 33.34 11.91 -42.48
C ALA A 10 32.79 10.72 -41.67
N ALA A 11 33.33 10.55 -40.48
CA ALA A 11 32.76 9.62 -39.50
C ALA A 11 31.48 10.24 -38.89
N ALA A 12 30.31 9.77 -39.29
CA ALA A 12 29.06 10.14 -38.65
C ALA A 12 28.95 9.39 -37.31
N ALA A 13 29.16 10.09 -36.22
CA ALA A 13 28.90 9.57 -34.88
C ALA A 13 27.39 9.54 -34.67
N VAL A 14 26.79 8.34 -34.71
CA VAL A 14 25.41 8.13 -34.32
C VAL A 14 25.36 8.14 -32.79
N ALA A 15 24.91 9.25 -32.22
CA ALA A 15 24.61 9.34 -30.80
C ALA A 15 23.31 8.59 -30.55
N VAL A 16 23.40 7.37 -30.03
CA VAL A 16 22.23 6.62 -29.53
C VAL A 16 21.83 7.26 -28.20
N ALA A 17 20.81 8.10 -28.23
CA ALA A 17 20.20 8.61 -27.01
C ALA A 17 19.41 7.46 -26.36
N ILE A 18 19.96 6.88 -25.31
CA ILE A 18 19.24 5.93 -24.46
C ILE A 18 18.26 6.76 -23.64
N VAL A 19 17.02 6.81 -24.07
CA VAL A 19 15.92 7.36 -23.26
C VAL A 19 15.60 6.32 -22.19
N ALA A 20 16.21 6.47 -21.01
CA ALA A 20 15.78 5.71 -19.85
C ALA A 20 14.40 6.25 -19.46
N SER A 21 13.33 5.55 -19.84
CA SER A 21 12.01 5.81 -19.29
C SER A 21 12.05 5.42 -17.82
N ALA A 22 12.15 6.43 -16.94
CA ALA A 22 11.92 6.24 -15.53
C ALA A 22 10.43 5.91 -15.37
N GLU A 23 10.11 4.63 -15.24
CA GLU A 23 8.78 4.23 -14.81
C GLU A 23 8.59 4.81 -13.41
N ALA A 24 7.74 5.83 -13.30
CA ALA A 24 7.31 6.35 -12.02
C ALA A 24 6.59 5.21 -11.29
N ARG A 25 7.26 4.59 -10.34
CA ARG A 25 6.62 3.66 -9.41
C ARG A 25 5.57 4.46 -8.66
N SER A 26 4.28 4.25 -8.99
CA SER A 26 3.22 4.79 -8.18
C SER A 26 3.31 4.12 -6.81
N SER A 27 3.83 4.86 -5.82
CA SER A 27 3.82 4.40 -4.44
C SER A 27 2.38 4.39 -3.97
N SER A 28 1.88 3.23 -3.50
CA SER A 28 0.57 3.14 -2.88
C SER A 28 0.53 3.97 -1.60
N THR A 29 -0.61 4.59 -1.34
CA THR A 29 -0.83 5.35 -0.10
C THR A 29 -0.65 4.44 1.11
N ARG A 30 0.11 4.93 2.08
CA ARG A 30 0.40 4.19 3.31
C ARG A 30 -0.67 4.47 4.36
N LEU A 31 -1.18 3.39 4.96
CA LEU A 31 -2.05 3.43 6.13
C LEU A 31 -1.33 2.75 7.29
N ILE A 32 -1.46 3.32 8.48
CA ILE A 32 -0.81 2.82 9.69
C ILE A 32 -1.86 2.23 10.62
N GLY A 33 -1.81 0.92 10.80
CA GLY A 33 -2.61 0.19 11.76
C GLY A 33 -1.80 -0.09 13.02
N THR A 34 -2.43 0.03 14.17
CA THR A 34 -1.84 -0.32 15.46
C THR A 34 -2.85 -1.15 16.23
N VAL A 35 -2.38 -2.26 16.80
CA VAL A 35 -3.18 -3.12 17.66
C VAL A 35 -2.42 -3.40 18.95
N GLY A 36 -3.10 -3.21 20.10
CA GLY A 36 -2.50 -3.20 21.41
C GLY A 36 -1.65 -1.94 21.69
N PRO A 37 -1.03 -1.86 22.91
CA PRO A 37 -1.24 -2.76 24.04
C PRO A 37 -2.65 -2.62 24.62
N GLY A 38 -3.09 -3.62 25.34
CA GLY A 38 -4.47 -3.68 25.85
C GLY A 38 -5.48 -3.89 24.72
N TYR A 39 -6.72 -3.54 24.95
CA TYR A 39 -7.81 -3.71 23.99
C TYR A 39 -7.96 -2.46 23.11
N THR A 40 -6.90 -2.08 22.41
CA THR A 40 -6.87 -0.91 21.55
C THR A 40 -6.53 -1.29 20.11
N ILE A 41 -7.18 -0.60 19.17
CA ILE A 41 -6.92 -0.74 17.74
C ILE A 41 -7.13 0.61 17.04
N SER A 42 -6.31 0.93 16.06
CA SER A 42 -6.46 2.16 15.28
C SER A 42 -5.98 1.98 13.85
N LEU A 43 -6.53 2.80 12.96
CA LEU A 43 -6.09 2.92 11.58
C LEU A 43 -5.97 4.40 11.23
N LYS A 44 -4.79 4.81 10.78
CA LYS A 44 -4.45 6.21 10.49
C LYS A 44 -3.84 6.38 9.12
N LYS A 45 -4.06 7.54 8.54
CA LYS A 45 -3.32 8.06 7.39
C LYS A 45 -2.54 9.27 7.87
N GLY A 46 -1.20 9.15 7.93
CA GLY A 46 -0.41 10.12 8.69
C GLY A 46 -0.78 10.10 10.16
N THR A 47 -1.19 11.24 10.70
CA THR A 47 -1.64 11.39 12.10
C THR A 47 -3.16 11.37 12.26
N ALA A 48 -3.91 11.40 11.16
CA ALA A 48 -5.37 11.46 11.17
C ALA A 48 -5.99 10.06 11.15
N LYS A 49 -7.06 9.88 11.92
CA LYS A 49 -7.89 8.67 11.84
C LYS A 49 -8.51 8.54 10.45
N VAL A 50 -8.44 7.34 9.89
CA VAL A 50 -9.07 7.04 8.60
C VAL A 50 -10.59 7.03 8.76
N LYS A 51 -11.28 7.86 7.96
CA LYS A 51 -12.75 7.91 7.89
C LYS A 51 -13.25 7.56 6.50
N THR A 52 -12.66 8.12 5.47
CA THR A 52 -13.02 7.91 4.07
C THR A 52 -11.76 7.82 3.22
N LEU A 53 -11.73 6.84 2.32
CA LEU A 53 -10.65 6.62 1.36
C LEU A 53 -11.26 6.46 -0.04
N LYS A 54 -10.49 6.79 -1.08
CA LYS A 54 -10.84 6.39 -2.45
C LYS A 54 -10.52 4.92 -2.68
N ALA A 55 -11.29 4.25 -3.53
CA ALA A 55 -10.96 2.90 -3.96
C ALA A 55 -9.58 2.87 -4.62
N GLY A 56 -8.81 1.84 -4.34
CA GLY A 56 -7.47 1.67 -4.88
C GLY A 56 -6.56 0.84 -4.00
N LYS A 57 -5.29 0.84 -4.37
CA LYS A 57 -4.25 0.07 -3.69
C LYS A 57 -3.64 0.87 -2.53
N TYR A 58 -3.56 0.24 -1.37
CA TYR A 58 -2.99 0.81 -0.15
C TYR A 58 -1.94 -0.11 0.45
N THR A 59 -0.92 0.48 1.05
CA THR A 59 0.08 -0.23 1.84
C THR A 59 -0.25 -0.07 3.31
N PHE A 60 -0.68 -1.15 3.94
CA PHE A 60 -0.93 -1.20 5.39
C PHE A 60 0.37 -1.54 6.10
N VAL A 61 0.79 -0.67 7.00
CA VAL A 61 1.89 -0.94 7.93
C VAL A 61 1.27 -1.16 9.29
N ILE A 62 1.25 -2.42 9.73
CA ILE A 62 0.62 -2.81 10.98
C ILE A 62 1.68 -3.01 12.05
N THR A 63 1.54 -2.33 13.17
CA THR A 63 2.30 -2.57 14.40
C THR A 63 1.40 -3.32 15.38
N ASP A 64 1.73 -4.57 15.62
CA ASP A 64 1.07 -5.42 16.60
C ASP A 64 1.92 -5.47 17.86
N LYS A 65 1.40 -4.93 18.96
CA LYS A 65 2.11 -4.77 20.22
C LYS A 65 1.85 -5.89 21.23
N ALA A 66 1.02 -6.86 20.85
CA ALA A 66 0.68 -7.97 21.74
C ALA A 66 0.35 -9.24 20.97
N SER A 67 0.84 -10.39 21.44
CA SER A 67 0.65 -11.70 20.81
C SER A 67 -0.75 -12.32 21.02
N ILE A 68 -1.72 -11.53 21.45
CA ILE A 68 -3.11 -11.97 21.71
C ILE A 68 -4.14 -11.27 20.83
N HIS A 69 -3.70 -10.47 19.87
CA HIS A 69 -4.56 -9.71 18.96
C HIS A 69 -4.24 -10.03 17.51
N ASP A 70 -5.20 -9.78 16.63
CA ASP A 70 -4.97 -9.70 15.20
C ASP A 70 -5.44 -8.36 14.65
N PHE A 71 -5.03 -8.05 13.42
CA PHE A 71 -5.54 -6.90 12.68
C PHE A 71 -6.22 -7.45 11.42
N THR A 72 -7.53 -7.40 11.42
CA THR A 72 -8.38 -7.89 10.33
C THR A 72 -9.18 -6.74 9.74
N ILE A 73 -9.36 -6.73 8.43
CA ILE A 73 -10.24 -5.80 7.71
C ILE A 73 -11.33 -6.55 6.99
N GLU A 74 -12.51 -5.94 6.90
CA GLU A 74 -13.69 -6.54 6.29
C GLU A 74 -14.51 -5.49 5.56
N ARG A 75 -14.93 -5.80 4.31
CA ARG A 75 -15.99 -5.04 3.66
C ARG A 75 -17.34 -5.60 4.08
N GLU A 76 -18.15 -4.79 4.76
CA GLU A 76 -19.44 -5.18 5.29
C GLU A 76 -20.59 -4.90 4.33
N LYS A 77 -20.49 -3.80 3.54
CA LYS A 77 -21.52 -3.36 2.59
C LYS A 77 -20.90 -2.85 1.30
N GLY A 78 -21.68 -2.85 0.23
CA GLY A 78 -21.26 -2.32 -1.07
C GLY A 78 -20.78 -3.38 -2.06
N GLY A 79 -20.97 -4.65 -1.75
CA GLY A 79 -20.63 -5.81 -2.57
C GLY A 79 -20.41 -7.06 -1.74
N PRO A 80 -19.90 -8.15 -2.35
CA PRO A 80 -19.58 -9.36 -1.61
C PRO A 80 -18.65 -9.09 -0.44
N LYS A 81 -18.83 -9.84 0.65
CA LYS A 81 -17.96 -9.75 1.82
C LYS A 81 -16.51 -10.03 1.42
N ILE A 82 -15.61 -9.16 1.84
CA ILE A 82 -14.18 -9.34 1.71
C ILE A 82 -13.61 -9.28 3.12
N GLU A 83 -12.89 -10.30 3.53
CA GLU A 83 -12.25 -10.36 4.84
C GLU A 83 -10.79 -10.74 4.67
N LYS A 84 -9.89 -9.99 5.29
CA LYS A 84 -8.46 -10.25 5.27
C LYS A 84 -7.86 -10.02 6.64
N THR A 85 -7.18 -11.03 7.17
CA THR A 85 -6.36 -10.90 8.37
C THR A 85 -4.96 -10.45 7.96
N LEU A 86 -4.58 -9.24 8.34
CA LEU A 86 -3.30 -8.64 7.97
C LEU A 86 -2.17 -9.07 8.90
N THR A 87 -2.47 -9.21 10.20
CA THR A 87 -1.56 -9.81 11.19
C THR A 87 -2.32 -10.87 11.98
N GLY A 88 -1.71 -12.04 12.14
CA GLY A 88 -2.31 -13.15 12.89
C GLY A 88 -2.23 -12.95 14.40
N THR A 89 -3.00 -13.76 15.14
CA THR A 89 -3.12 -13.66 16.61
C THR A 89 -1.81 -13.85 17.36
N SER A 90 -0.95 -14.74 16.88
CA SER A 90 0.35 -15.02 17.51
C SER A 90 1.47 -14.09 17.05
N PHE A 91 1.18 -13.20 16.09
CA PHE A 91 2.17 -12.26 15.57
C PHE A 91 2.36 -11.09 16.53
N GLN A 92 3.60 -10.69 16.71
CA GLN A 92 3.99 -9.48 17.42
C GLN A 92 5.13 -8.81 16.66
N GLY A 93 5.02 -7.50 16.43
CA GLY A 93 5.99 -6.73 15.68
C GLY A 93 5.34 -5.89 14.59
N LYS A 94 6.06 -5.61 13.52
CA LYS A 94 5.61 -4.79 12.40
C LYS A 94 5.52 -5.61 11.12
N LYS A 95 4.41 -5.47 10.40
CA LYS A 95 4.18 -6.13 9.11
C LYS A 95 3.62 -5.15 8.10
N THR A 96 4.09 -5.25 6.87
CA THR A 96 3.61 -4.45 5.73
C THR A 96 2.85 -5.34 4.77
N VAL A 97 1.61 -4.96 4.46
CA VAL A 97 0.72 -5.70 3.55
C VAL A 97 0.09 -4.74 2.55
N THR A 98 0.13 -5.07 1.26
CA THR A 98 -0.56 -4.31 0.23
C THR A 98 -1.95 -4.89 0.00
N VAL A 99 -2.97 -4.03 0.04
CA VAL A 99 -4.37 -4.41 -0.12
C VAL A 99 -5.03 -3.48 -1.14
N THR A 100 -5.82 -4.04 -2.05
CA THR A 100 -6.71 -3.28 -2.91
C THR A 100 -8.06 -3.12 -2.20
N LEU A 101 -8.40 -1.88 -1.86
CA LEU A 101 -9.68 -1.55 -1.24
C LEU A 101 -10.71 -1.21 -2.31
N LYS A 102 -11.78 -1.98 -2.34
CA LYS A 102 -12.94 -1.75 -3.21
C LYS A 102 -13.98 -0.88 -2.50
N LYS A 103 -14.77 -0.14 -3.29
CA LYS A 103 -15.88 0.69 -2.80
C LYS A 103 -16.75 -0.09 -1.81
N GLY A 104 -17.15 0.56 -0.73
CA GLY A 104 -18.07 -0.02 0.26
C GLY A 104 -17.84 0.52 1.66
N SER A 105 -18.54 -0.07 2.61
CA SER A 105 -18.37 0.18 4.04
C SER A 105 -17.46 -0.89 4.63
N TRP A 106 -16.42 -0.46 5.32
CA TRP A 106 -15.37 -1.31 5.84
C TRP A 106 -15.25 -1.21 7.35
N LYS A 107 -14.75 -2.28 7.93
CA LYS A 107 -14.42 -2.39 9.35
C LYS A 107 -12.98 -2.89 9.48
N PHE A 108 -12.24 -2.34 10.44
CA PHE A 108 -11.00 -2.94 10.94
C PHE A 108 -11.22 -3.37 12.38
N TYR A 109 -10.70 -4.52 12.76
CA TYR A 109 -10.99 -5.11 14.07
C TYR A 109 -10.00 -6.20 14.44
N CYS A 110 -10.00 -6.55 15.73
CA CYS A 110 -9.37 -7.78 16.22
C CYS A 110 -10.44 -8.86 16.29
N SER A 111 -10.27 -9.96 15.57
CA SER A 111 -11.31 -11.00 15.45
C SER A 111 -11.64 -11.71 16.76
N ILE A 112 -10.69 -11.71 17.71
CA ILE A 112 -10.86 -12.35 19.01
C ILE A 112 -11.55 -11.43 20.02
N HIS A 113 -11.37 -10.12 19.88
CA HIS A 113 -11.91 -9.10 20.78
C HIS A 113 -12.78 -8.08 20.04
N GLU A 114 -13.55 -8.53 19.06
CA GLU A 114 -14.33 -7.66 18.16
C GLU A 114 -15.22 -6.66 18.90
N PRO A 115 -15.93 -7.01 19.99
CA PRO A 115 -16.78 -6.05 20.72
C PRO A 115 -16.03 -4.87 21.33
N GLN A 116 -14.74 -4.99 21.60
CA GLN A 116 -13.91 -3.94 22.22
C GLN A 116 -12.95 -3.29 21.24
N MET A 117 -12.55 -3.99 20.17
CA MET A 117 -11.46 -3.60 19.29
C MET A 117 -11.94 -3.53 17.84
N PHE A 118 -12.51 -2.38 17.45
CA PHE A 118 -12.98 -2.15 16.09
C PHE A 118 -13.03 -0.67 15.72
N GLY A 119 -13.13 -0.41 14.43
CA GLY A 119 -13.42 0.89 13.86
C GLY A 119 -13.96 0.74 12.44
N PHE A 120 -14.57 1.80 11.92
CA PHE A 120 -15.20 1.81 10.60
C PHE A 120 -14.58 2.87 9.70
N PHE A 121 -14.60 2.59 8.40
CA PHE A 121 -14.25 3.56 7.37
C PHE A 121 -15.04 3.27 6.09
N LYS A 122 -15.13 4.28 5.23
CA LYS A 122 -15.78 4.16 3.92
C LYS A 122 -14.75 4.21 2.80
N VAL A 123 -14.99 3.43 1.77
CA VAL A 123 -14.24 3.49 0.52
C VAL A 123 -15.17 3.94 -0.59
N THR A 124 -14.82 5.04 -1.23
CA THR A 124 -15.59 5.64 -2.35
C THR A 124 -14.96 5.30 -3.69
N SER A 125 -15.72 5.54 -4.75
CA SER A 125 -15.21 5.35 -6.12
C SER A 125 -14.06 6.30 -6.44
#